data_3801996ade4bffd009c5eca63f19b9d1
#
_entry.id   3801996ade4bffd009c5eca63f19b9d1
#
_cell.length_a   1.000
_cell.length_b   1.000
_cell.length_c   1.000
_cell.angle_alpha   90.00
_cell.angle_beta   90.00
_cell.angle_gamma   90.00
#
_symmetry.space_group_name_H-M   'P 1'
#
loop_
_entity.id
_entity.type
_entity.pdbx_description
1 polymer ?
#
loop_
_entity_poly.entity_id
_entity_poly.type
_entity_poly.pdbx_seq_one_letter_code
_entity_poly.pdbx_strand_id
1 'polypeptide(L)'
;MTTLRADRPYMQFNFKVEIDGQEGGFQEVSGIGTEVAVSEYRHGNDPENNVRKMTGLNKVADITLKRGAMGSDVLFKLLDDVRTGKAGNGKSMKIMLMNEDRSDTNPVMTWQLKNVRATKLTYGPLNAKGGDVAMEEAVFAYERLVLE
;
A
#
# COMPACT_ATOMS: atom_id res chain seq x y z
N MET A 1 -19.53 7.80 4.44
CA MET A 1 -18.64 8.39 3.43
C MET A 1 -18.11 9.72 3.92
N THR A 2 -16.79 9.86 3.95
CA THR A 2 -16.15 11.08 4.40
C THR A 2 -16.08 12.08 3.23
N THR A 3 -16.43 13.34 3.50
CA THR A 3 -16.31 14.39 2.48
C THR A 3 -14.87 14.84 2.39
N LEU A 4 -14.29 14.79 1.19
CA LEU A 4 -12.95 15.29 0.94
C LEU A 4 -12.96 16.82 0.98
N ARG A 5 -11.99 17.39 1.66
CA ARG A 5 -11.83 18.85 1.66
C ARG A 5 -11.04 19.28 0.42
N ALA A 6 -11.39 20.45 -0.10
CA ALA A 6 -10.79 21.00 -1.32
C ALA A 6 -9.95 22.26 -1.08
N ASP A 7 -9.94 22.78 0.14
CA ASP A 7 -9.32 24.06 0.46
C ASP A 7 -7.83 23.94 0.80
N ARG A 8 -7.41 22.80 1.32
CA ARG A 8 -6.00 22.56 1.70
C ARG A 8 -5.70 21.06 1.76
N PRO A 9 -4.43 20.67 1.55
CA PRO A 9 -4.03 19.26 1.65
C PRO A 9 -4.20 18.70 3.06
N TYR A 10 -4.31 17.39 3.15
CA TYR A 10 -4.25 16.66 4.41
C TYR A 10 -2.80 16.42 4.81
N MET A 11 -2.56 16.34 6.11
CA MET A 11 -1.24 15.99 6.64
C MET A 11 -1.05 14.47 6.62
N GLN A 12 0.19 14.03 6.45
CA GLN A 12 0.50 12.61 6.28
C GLN A 12 0.75 11.85 7.60
N PHE A 13 0.83 12.54 8.72
CA PHE A 13 1.37 11.93 9.95
C PHE A 13 0.37 11.08 10.74
N ASN A 14 -0.91 11.18 10.45
CA ASN A 14 -1.93 10.45 11.21
C ASN A 14 -2.66 9.47 10.28
N PHE A 15 -2.31 8.20 10.38
CA PHE A 15 -2.88 7.17 9.51
C PHE A 15 -3.04 5.85 10.28
N LYS A 16 -3.90 4.98 9.76
CA LYS A 16 -4.10 3.63 10.28
C LYS A 16 -4.04 2.63 9.14
N VAL A 17 -3.58 1.42 9.46
CA VAL A 17 -3.55 0.31 8.52
C VAL A 17 -4.33 -0.84 9.11
N GLU A 18 -5.22 -1.42 8.31
CA GLU A 18 -6.04 -2.57 8.69
C GLU A 18 -5.78 -3.69 7.71
N ILE A 19 -5.34 -4.84 8.21
CA ILE A 19 -5.09 -6.02 7.39
C ILE A 19 -6.09 -7.09 7.81
N ASP A 20 -6.96 -7.49 6.88
CA ASP A 20 -8.00 -8.51 7.11
C ASP A 20 -8.86 -8.22 8.34
N GLY A 21 -9.22 -6.94 8.51
CA GLY A 21 -10.02 -6.48 9.64
C GLY A 21 -9.26 -6.23 10.93
N GLN A 22 -7.96 -6.49 10.99
CA GLN A 22 -7.14 -6.27 12.17
C GLN A 22 -6.29 -5.01 12.01
N GLU A 23 -6.41 -4.09 12.95
CA GLU A 23 -5.67 -2.85 12.94
C GLU A 23 -4.23 -3.08 13.41
N GLY A 24 -3.27 -2.49 12.70
CA GLY A 24 -1.86 -2.51 13.06
C GLY A 24 -1.29 -1.11 13.13
N GLY A 25 -0.32 -0.89 14.01
CA GLY A 25 0.43 0.35 14.08
C GLY A 25 1.67 0.29 13.24
N PHE A 26 1.79 1.22 12.28
CA PHE A 26 2.95 1.30 11.40
C PHE A 26 3.51 2.72 11.42
N GLN A 27 4.83 2.83 11.28
CA GLN A 27 5.52 4.11 11.23
C GLN A 27 5.46 4.73 9.83
N GLU A 28 5.50 3.90 8.80
CA GLU A 28 5.56 4.36 7.43
C GLU A 28 4.82 3.42 6.49
N VAL A 29 4.09 4.01 5.55
CA VAL A 29 3.44 3.30 4.46
C VAL A 29 3.87 3.97 3.16
N SER A 30 4.38 3.20 2.21
CA SER A 30 4.78 3.71 0.91
C SER A 30 4.34 2.76 -0.21
N GLY A 31 4.25 3.29 -1.43
CA GLY A 31 3.87 2.49 -2.58
C GLY A 31 2.38 2.46 -2.89
N ILE A 32 1.58 3.32 -2.27
CA ILE A 32 0.17 3.44 -2.63
C ILE A 32 0.07 4.11 -3.99
N GLY A 33 -0.30 3.35 -5.00
CA GLY A 33 -0.42 3.91 -6.34
C GLY A 33 -0.91 2.91 -7.35
N THR A 34 -1.42 3.43 -8.44
CA THR A 34 -1.89 2.62 -9.57
C THR A 34 -1.52 3.33 -10.86
N GLU A 35 -1.24 2.56 -11.88
CA GLU A 35 -0.92 3.09 -13.20
C GLU A 35 -1.56 2.24 -14.29
N VAL A 36 -1.71 2.83 -15.46
CA VAL A 36 -2.22 2.14 -16.64
C VAL A 36 -1.12 2.12 -17.68
N ALA A 37 -0.82 0.94 -18.21
CA ALA A 37 0.17 0.80 -19.27
C ALA A 37 -0.35 1.48 -20.55
N VAL A 38 0.55 2.15 -21.27
CA VAL A 38 0.22 2.85 -22.52
C VAL A 38 0.99 2.20 -23.65
N SER A 39 0.26 1.82 -24.71
CA SER A 39 0.83 1.34 -25.95
C SER A 39 0.73 2.41 -27.03
N GLU A 40 1.74 2.53 -27.86
CA GLU A 40 1.75 3.48 -28.95
C GLU A 40 1.48 2.76 -30.27
N TYR A 41 0.66 3.37 -31.09
CA TYR A 41 0.30 2.83 -32.40
C TYR A 41 0.14 3.96 -33.42
N ARG A 42 0.61 3.70 -34.63
CA ARG A 42 0.47 4.63 -35.77
C ARG A 42 0.31 3.85 -37.07
N HIS A 43 -0.69 4.24 -37.87
CA HIS A 43 -0.78 3.76 -39.24
C HIS A 43 0.32 4.42 -40.12
N GLY A 44 0.94 3.66 -41.01
CA GLY A 44 1.98 4.19 -41.86
C GLY A 44 1.51 5.27 -42.82
N ASN A 45 0.20 5.34 -43.08
CA ASN A 45 -0.42 6.32 -43.98
C ASN A 45 -1.09 7.48 -43.22
N ASP A 46 -0.91 7.60 -41.92
CA ASP A 46 -1.44 8.73 -41.20
C ASP A 46 -0.81 10.04 -41.69
N PRO A 47 -1.64 11.09 -41.91
CA PRO A 47 -1.13 12.37 -42.42
C PRO A 47 -0.26 13.10 -41.42
N GLU A 48 -0.38 12.77 -40.12
CA GLU A 48 0.42 13.34 -39.05
C GLU A 48 1.43 12.32 -38.51
N ASN A 49 2.57 12.82 -38.02
CA ASN A 49 3.61 11.97 -37.46
C ASN A 49 3.37 11.58 -36.00
N ASN A 50 2.25 11.99 -35.42
CA ASN A 50 1.91 11.67 -34.03
C ASN A 50 1.46 10.23 -33.91
N VAL A 51 1.93 9.55 -32.86
CA VAL A 51 1.46 8.20 -32.51
C VAL A 51 0.19 8.27 -31.71
N ARG A 52 -0.66 7.26 -31.87
CA ARG A 52 -1.84 7.09 -31.03
C ARG A 52 -1.46 6.36 -29.77
N LYS A 53 -1.97 6.83 -28.62
CA LYS A 53 -1.74 6.21 -27.33
C LYS A 53 -2.97 5.41 -26.92
N MET A 54 -2.76 4.14 -26.68
CA MET A 54 -3.81 3.22 -26.25
C MET A 54 -3.56 2.78 -24.83
N THR A 55 -4.57 2.90 -23.96
CA THR A 55 -4.47 2.45 -22.59
C THR A 55 -4.64 0.94 -22.51
N GLY A 56 -3.78 0.29 -21.75
CA GLY A 56 -3.80 -1.16 -21.59
C GLY A 56 -4.08 -1.58 -20.16
N LEU A 57 -3.28 -2.52 -19.67
CA LEU A 57 -3.50 -3.12 -18.36
C LEU A 57 -3.22 -2.15 -17.22
N ASN A 58 -4.05 -2.26 -16.18
CA ASN A 58 -3.83 -1.57 -14.93
C ASN A 58 -2.75 -2.30 -14.14
N LYS A 59 -1.80 -1.56 -13.58
CA LYS A 59 -0.74 -2.08 -12.74
C LYS A 59 -0.71 -1.31 -11.43
N VAL A 60 -0.38 -2.01 -10.37
CA VAL A 60 -0.21 -1.41 -9.05
C VAL A 60 1.21 -1.66 -8.56
N ALA A 61 1.78 -0.68 -7.86
CA ALA A 61 3.09 -0.82 -7.23
C ALA A 61 2.95 -1.62 -5.94
N ASP A 62 4.00 -2.32 -5.54
CA ASP A 62 4.02 -3.02 -4.26
C ASP A 62 3.97 -2.02 -3.11
N ILE A 63 3.24 -2.38 -2.06
CA ILE A 63 3.15 -1.54 -0.88
C ILE A 63 4.16 -2.00 0.16
N THR A 64 4.81 -1.05 0.81
CA THR A 64 5.81 -1.30 1.86
C THR A 64 5.31 -0.72 3.16
N LEU A 65 5.27 -1.54 4.20
CA LEU A 65 4.89 -1.16 5.56
C LEU A 65 6.10 -1.30 6.47
N LYS A 66 6.39 -0.25 7.24
CA LYS A 66 7.50 -0.25 8.21
C LYS A 66 6.98 0.02 9.60
N ARG A 67 7.50 -0.71 10.57
CA ARG A 67 7.24 -0.47 11.99
C ARG A 67 8.41 -0.89 12.85
N GLY A 68 8.43 -0.46 14.11
CA GLY A 68 9.35 -1.01 15.09
C GLY A 68 9.08 -2.48 15.34
N ALA A 69 10.13 -3.27 15.49
CA ALA A 69 9.99 -4.70 15.78
C ALA A 69 9.34 -4.86 17.16
N MET A 70 8.22 -5.56 17.17
CA MET A 70 7.39 -5.78 18.36
C MET A 70 7.19 -7.28 18.57
N GLY A 71 6.62 -7.66 19.68
CA GLY A 71 6.33 -9.06 19.98
C GLY A 71 5.19 -9.70 19.15
N SER A 72 4.77 -9.05 18.06
CA SER A 72 3.72 -9.55 17.19
C SER A 72 4.33 -10.31 16.00
N ASP A 73 3.76 -11.47 15.70
CA ASP A 73 4.18 -12.33 14.60
C ASP A 73 3.23 -12.28 13.39
N VAL A 74 2.31 -11.31 13.36
CA VAL A 74 1.27 -11.22 12.32
C VAL A 74 1.88 -11.13 10.93
N LEU A 75 2.89 -10.28 10.74
CA LEU A 75 3.53 -10.12 9.43
C LEU A 75 4.26 -11.38 9.00
N PHE A 76 4.94 -12.04 9.94
CA PHE A 76 5.61 -13.30 9.65
C PHE A 76 4.62 -14.40 9.25
N LYS A 77 3.50 -14.49 9.94
CA LYS A 77 2.45 -15.48 9.60
C LYS A 77 1.86 -15.23 8.23
N LEU A 78 1.66 -13.97 7.84
CA LEU A 78 1.15 -13.64 6.52
C LEU A 78 2.10 -14.12 5.43
N LEU A 79 3.39 -13.91 5.60
CA LEU A 79 4.39 -14.40 4.65
C LEU A 79 4.47 -15.93 4.67
N ASP A 80 4.41 -16.54 5.83
CA ASP A 80 4.47 -17.99 5.98
C ASP A 80 3.27 -18.68 5.30
N ASP A 81 2.08 -18.09 5.38
CA ASP A 81 0.91 -18.59 4.67
C ASP A 81 1.11 -18.58 3.16
N VAL A 82 1.75 -17.55 2.63
CA VAL A 82 2.08 -17.50 1.19
C VAL A 82 3.08 -18.61 0.83
N ARG A 83 4.14 -18.78 1.63
CA ARG A 83 5.17 -19.81 1.37
C ARG A 83 4.61 -21.21 1.40
N THR A 84 3.67 -21.48 2.28
CA THR A 84 3.08 -22.82 2.46
C THR A 84 1.83 -23.06 1.61
N GLY A 85 1.45 -22.11 0.77
CA GLY A 85 0.29 -22.23 -0.10
C GLY A 85 -1.06 -22.04 0.57
N LYS A 86 -1.09 -21.50 1.79
CA LYS A 86 -2.32 -21.31 2.56
C LYS A 86 -2.96 -19.93 2.38
N ALA A 87 -2.36 -19.05 1.59
CA ALA A 87 -2.85 -17.68 1.43
C ALA A 87 -4.19 -17.58 0.70
N GLY A 88 -4.58 -18.61 -0.04
CA GLY A 88 -5.84 -18.60 -0.79
C GLY A 88 -5.88 -17.49 -1.82
N ASN A 89 -6.98 -16.74 -1.87
CA ASN A 89 -7.18 -15.62 -2.80
C ASN A 89 -6.54 -14.30 -2.34
N GLY A 90 -5.78 -14.33 -1.24
CA GLY A 90 -5.23 -13.12 -0.64
C GLY A 90 -6.20 -12.48 0.34
N LYS A 91 -5.75 -11.39 0.95
CA LYS A 91 -6.50 -10.67 1.99
C LYS A 91 -6.77 -9.24 1.53
N SER A 92 -7.70 -8.57 2.20
CA SER A 92 -7.93 -7.15 1.96
C SER A 92 -7.14 -6.31 2.96
N MET A 93 -6.68 -5.16 2.51
CA MET A 93 -5.99 -4.18 3.33
C MET A 93 -6.64 -2.83 3.15
N LYS A 94 -6.80 -2.10 4.24
CA LYS A 94 -7.26 -0.72 4.21
C LYS A 94 -6.21 0.18 4.81
N ILE A 95 -5.93 1.26 4.12
CA ILE A 95 -5.05 2.32 4.64
C ILE A 95 -5.90 3.56 4.77
N MET A 96 -5.99 4.08 5.99
CA MET A 96 -6.87 5.19 6.32
C MET A 96 -6.03 6.39 6.74
N LEU A 97 -6.14 7.48 6.00
CA LEU A 97 -5.58 8.75 6.42
C LEU A 97 -6.58 9.43 7.35
N MET A 98 -6.13 9.74 8.55
CA MET A 98 -6.97 10.34 9.58
C MET A 98 -6.84 11.85 9.56
N ASN A 99 -7.82 12.52 10.17
CA ASN A 99 -7.75 13.97 10.34
C ASN A 99 -6.61 14.36 11.30
N GLU A 100 -6.09 15.54 11.13
CA GLU A 100 -5.10 16.14 12.04
C GLU A 100 -5.65 16.26 13.47
N ASP A 101 -6.94 16.47 13.60
CA ASP A 101 -7.62 16.46 14.89
C ASP A 101 -7.83 15.02 15.35
N ARG A 102 -7.10 14.63 16.40
CA ARG A 102 -7.15 13.28 16.94
C ARG A 102 -8.49 12.92 17.62
N SER A 103 -9.32 13.90 17.90
CA SER A 103 -10.66 13.65 18.42
C SER A 103 -11.62 13.14 17.36
N ASP A 104 -11.30 13.38 16.09
CA ASP A 104 -12.06 12.86 14.96
C ASP A 104 -11.58 11.44 14.63
N THR A 105 -12.45 10.46 14.85
CA THR A 105 -12.14 9.05 14.61
C THR A 105 -12.49 8.58 13.20
N ASN A 106 -13.09 9.46 12.38
CA ASN A 106 -13.44 9.10 11.01
C ASN A 106 -12.28 9.36 10.06
N PRO A 107 -11.97 8.41 9.15
CA PRO A 107 -10.92 8.65 8.17
C PRO A 107 -11.33 9.71 7.16
N VAL A 108 -10.37 10.55 6.74
CA VAL A 108 -10.59 11.56 5.70
C VAL A 108 -10.35 11.00 4.31
N MET A 109 -9.47 10.00 4.17
CA MET A 109 -9.28 9.25 2.93
C MET A 109 -9.03 7.78 3.29
N THR A 110 -9.61 6.89 2.51
CA THR A 110 -9.42 5.45 2.68
C THR A 110 -9.04 4.82 1.35
N TRP A 111 -7.90 4.14 1.35
CA TRP A 111 -7.47 3.31 0.22
C TRP A 111 -7.72 1.86 0.56
N GLN A 112 -8.44 1.16 -0.30
CA GLN A 112 -8.68 -0.26 -0.15
C GLN A 112 -7.84 -1.03 -1.17
N LEU A 113 -7.04 -1.96 -0.68
CA LEU A 113 -6.20 -2.83 -1.49
C LEU A 113 -6.82 -4.22 -1.48
N LYS A 114 -6.99 -4.80 -2.67
CA LYS A 114 -7.63 -6.11 -2.83
C LYS A 114 -6.62 -7.17 -3.21
N ASN A 115 -6.85 -8.38 -2.71
CA ASN A 115 -6.02 -9.56 -2.98
C ASN A 115 -4.56 -9.33 -2.62
N VAL A 116 -4.34 -8.89 -1.37
CA VAL A 116 -3.03 -8.55 -0.85
C VAL A 116 -2.32 -9.81 -0.37
N ARG A 117 -1.06 -9.96 -0.75
CA ARG A 117 -0.19 -11.07 -0.31
C ARG A 117 1.16 -10.52 0.11
N ALA A 118 1.70 -11.03 1.19
CA ALA A 118 3.04 -10.69 1.61
C ALA A 118 4.05 -11.32 0.66
N THR A 119 5.01 -10.54 0.19
CA THR A 119 6.05 -11.02 -0.73
C THR A 119 7.44 -10.96 -0.12
N LYS A 120 7.64 -10.09 0.86
CA LYS A 120 8.95 -9.92 1.47
C LYS A 120 8.79 -9.43 2.91
N LEU A 121 9.60 -9.97 3.79
CA LEU A 121 9.71 -9.49 5.16
C LEU A 121 11.18 -9.35 5.49
N THR A 122 11.58 -8.17 5.91
CA THR A 122 12.97 -7.85 6.23
C THR A 122 13.00 -7.24 7.62
N TYR A 123 13.92 -7.73 8.44
CA TYR A 123 14.23 -7.11 9.71
C TYR A 123 15.43 -6.18 9.53
N GLY A 124 15.39 -5.04 10.19
CA GLY A 124 16.49 -4.08 10.11
C GLY A 124 17.77 -4.62 10.76
N PRO A 125 18.89 -3.90 10.58
CA PRO A 125 20.14 -4.36 11.17
C PRO A 125 20.06 -4.35 12.69
N LEU A 126 20.65 -5.36 13.30
CA LEU A 126 20.80 -5.47 14.74
C LEU A 126 22.25 -5.15 15.10
N ASN A 127 22.43 -4.11 15.89
CA ASN A 127 23.76 -3.62 16.26
C ASN A 127 23.79 -3.33 17.76
N ALA A 128 24.64 -4.08 18.49
CA ALA A 128 24.74 -3.96 19.94
C ALA A 128 25.24 -2.58 20.41
N LYS A 129 25.91 -1.83 19.53
CA LYS A 129 26.43 -0.49 19.83
C LYS A 129 25.52 0.62 19.31
N GLY A 130 24.46 0.27 18.55
CA GLY A 130 23.53 1.22 17.98
C GLY A 130 22.48 1.66 18.97
N GLY A 131 22.06 2.92 18.88
CA GLY A 131 20.95 3.48 19.67
C GLY A 131 19.62 3.49 18.94
N ASP A 132 19.54 2.92 17.75
CA ASP A 132 18.34 2.95 16.94
C ASP A 132 17.36 1.85 17.33
N VAL A 133 16.08 2.09 17.11
CA VAL A 133 15.02 1.11 17.30
C VAL A 133 15.14 0.00 16.24
N ALA A 134 15.01 -1.25 16.67
CA ALA A 134 14.92 -2.36 15.74
C ALA A 134 13.65 -2.24 14.89
N MET A 135 13.80 -2.36 13.58
CA MET A 135 12.71 -2.15 12.63
C MET A 135 12.38 -3.43 11.89
N GLU A 136 11.13 -3.56 11.49
CA GLU A 136 10.72 -4.58 10.52
C GLU A 136 10.01 -3.91 9.35
N GLU A 137 10.22 -4.48 8.16
CA GLU A 137 9.68 -3.98 6.91
C GLU A 137 9.01 -5.12 6.17
N ALA A 138 7.77 -4.92 5.77
CA ALA A 138 7.02 -5.90 5.00
C ALA A 138 6.61 -5.30 3.66
N VAL A 139 6.79 -6.06 2.59
CA VAL A 139 6.36 -5.70 1.25
C VAL A 139 5.20 -6.61 0.85
N PHE A 140 4.16 -6.01 0.33
CA PHE A 140 2.95 -6.71 -0.11
C PHE A 140 2.68 -6.43 -1.58
N ALA A 141 2.32 -7.47 -2.31
CA ALA A 141 1.74 -7.33 -3.64
C ALA A 141 0.22 -7.31 -3.53
N TYR A 142 -0.44 -6.53 -4.36
CA TYR A 142 -1.89 -6.47 -4.40
C TYR A 142 -2.36 -6.31 -5.85
N GLU A 143 -3.63 -6.60 -6.10
CA GLU A 143 -4.13 -6.63 -7.48
C GLU A 143 -4.90 -5.36 -7.86
N ARG A 144 -5.57 -4.72 -6.90
CA ARG A 144 -6.41 -3.57 -7.19
C ARG A 144 -6.40 -2.56 -6.06
N LEU A 145 -6.34 -1.29 -6.43
CA LEU A 145 -6.44 -0.15 -5.51
C LEU A 145 -7.76 0.57 -5.75
N VAL A 146 -8.51 0.80 -4.68
CA VAL A 146 -9.76 1.54 -4.73
C VAL A 146 -9.71 2.66 -3.70
N LEU A 147 -10.06 3.87 -4.11
CA LEU A 147 -10.24 5.01 -3.22
C LEU A 147 -11.73 5.06 -2.81
N GLU A 148 -11.96 4.98 -1.51
CA GLU A 148 -13.31 5.13 -0.95
C GLU A 148 -13.62 6.58 -0.60
#